data_33215e5695e7dd1396784610619a875c
#
_entry.id   33215e5695e7dd1396784610619a875c
#
_cell.length_a   1.000
_cell.length_b   1.000
_cell.length_c   1.000
_cell.angle_alpha   90.00
_cell.angle_beta   90.00
_cell.angle_gamma   90.00
#
_symmetry.space_group_name_H-M   'P 1'
#
loop_
_entity.id
_entity.type
_entity.pdbx_description
1 polymer ?
#
loop_
_entity_poly.entity_id
_entity_poly.type
_entity_poly.pdbx_seq_one_letter_code
_entity_poly.pdbx_strand_id
1 'polypeptide(L)'
;MAERNTYKQDERLDEPFNIRHLLLASAYIKKYLPKMILALCISALGGAVALLSPIFTQKALDDAIPNGNKQYLFLLGGLLVSVFIVSIILGLLRSHLMIRVSQNIIYDIRKDLFAHLQKLPFQYYDDRPHGKILIRVVNYVNSVSDMLSNGLINVILEMINLILIVIFMMIVDVQMSLVVMCGVPVLAAFLFWIKNRQRRAWQRVSNKNSNLNAYLQENIVGARITQIFAREDENARIFADLSDDCRKTWMHAVRCNNLVWPGIDAISVCIRAAIFIFGMILFGQGSKSIGTIVAISSYSSRFWQPIMNMGNIFNNFLNNMAYLERIFETLGEPVTVDNKPDAVEMKPIKGAVTFRDVCFSYEPGKEILHKVSFEVKPGMSVALVGPTGAGKSTIVNLISRFYNVDSGQVLIDGQDVSDVTLASLRSQMGIMMQDSFIFSGTIKDNILYGKLDATDEEIRKAAKLVCADSFITGMSDGYDTEVKERGSLLSQGQKQLISFARTVLSDPAILILDEATSSIDVQTERALQQGLNSMLKGRTSFLIAHRLSTIRNCDLIMYVDDGGITEAGTHDELMAKKGDYYHLYTSQLEDIA
;
A
#
# COMPACT_ATOMS: atom_id res chain seq x y z
N MET A 1 36.52 -14.33 -5.97
CA MET A 1 35.19 -14.68 -5.49
C MET A 1 34.53 -13.39 -4.99
N ALA A 2 33.48 -12.91 -5.66
CA ALA A 2 32.74 -11.75 -5.16
C ALA A 2 32.20 -12.13 -3.77
N GLU A 3 32.47 -11.30 -2.75
CA GLU A 3 31.91 -11.48 -1.41
C GLU A 3 30.39 -11.51 -1.53
N ARG A 4 29.81 -12.67 -1.27
CA ARG A 4 28.36 -12.87 -1.22
C ARG A 4 27.80 -11.92 -0.17
N ASN A 5 26.83 -11.09 -0.56
CA ASN A 5 26.21 -10.08 0.29
C ASN A 5 25.96 -10.62 1.70
N THR A 6 26.67 -10.10 2.69
CA THR A 6 26.61 -10.60 4.04
C THR A 6 25.38 -10.01 4.71
N TYR A 7 24.27 -10.77 4.78
CA TYR A 7 23.04 -10.48 5.53
C TYR A 7 23.27 -10.24 7.03
N LYS A 8 24.48 -9.84 7.41
CA LYS A 8 24.94 -9.58 8.77
C LYS A 8 25.09 -8.10 9.10
N GLN A 9 24.90 -7.19 8.15
CA GLN A 9 24.96 -5.76 8.40
C GLN A 9 23.60 -5.25 8.89
N ASP A 10 23.61 -4.68 10.09
CA ASP A 10 22.44 -4.09 10.72
C ASP A 10 22.22 -2.67 10.17
N GLU A 11 21.08 -2.44 9.50
CA GLU A 11 20.65 -1.09 9.10
C GLU A 11 20.24 -0.26 10.33
N ARG A 12 20.75 0.96 10.43
CA ARG A 12 20.32 1.92 11.45
C ARG A 12 19.01 2.56 11.03
N LEU A 13 17.96 2.34 11.82
CA LEU A 13 16.67 3.01 11.68
C LEU A 13 16.69 4.32 12.50
N ASP A 14 17.32 5.37 11.97
CA ASP A 14 17.32 6.70 12.56
C ASP A 14 16.65 7.69 11.59
N GLU A 15 15.32 7.60 11.45
CA GLU A 15 14.55 8.71 10.86
C GLU A 15 13.86 9.49 11.98
N PRO A 16 14.00 10.84 12.01
CA PRO A 16 13.37 11.68 13.02
C PRO A 16 11.85 11.74 12.79
N PHE A 17 11.11 11.69 13.90
CA PHE A 17 9.66 11.85 13.95
C PHE A 17 9.20 13.15 13.28
N ASN A 18 8.35 13.05 12.23
CA ASN A 18 7.81 14.20 11.52
C ASN A 18 6.33 14.45 11.89
N ILE A 19 6.11 15.48 12.72
CA ILE A 19 4.76 15.88 13.20
C ILE A 19 3.85 16.35 12.05
N ARG A 20 4.42 16.79 10.91
CA ARG A 20 3.64 17.30 9.77
C ARG A 20 2.64 16.26 9.24
N HIS A 21 3.03 14.99 9.16
CA HIS A 21 2.15 13.91 8.70
C HIS A 21 0.97 13.67 9.64
N LEU A 22 1.18 13.86 10.95
CA LEU A 22 0.09 13.79 11.92
C LEU A 22 -0.93 14.93 11.74
N LEU A 23 -0.46 16.12 11.40
CA LEU A 23 -1.33 17.25 11.08
C LEU A 23 -2.16 17.00 9.82
N LEU A 24 -1.57 16.39 8.77
CA LEU A 24 -2.31 15.97 7.58
C LEU A 24 -3.36 14.92 7.90
N ALA A 25 -3.02 13.93 8.73
CA ALA A 25 -3.98 12.91 9.20
C ALA A 25 -5.15 13.53 9.99
N SER A 26 -4.94 14.66 10.68
CA SER A 26 -5.99 15.33 11.44
C SER A 26 -7.18 15.76 10.59
N ALA A 27 -7.00 15.98 9.28
CA ALA A 27 -8.08 16.31 8.35
C ALA A 27 -9.14 15.19 8.28
N TYR A 28 -8.70 13.92 8.27
CA TYR A 28 -9.60 12.75 8.28
C TYR A 28 -10.29 12.58 9.64
N ILE A 29 -9.61 12.96 10.74
CA ILE A 29 -10.18 12.89 12.10
C ILE A 29 -11.26 13.95 12.31
N LYS A 30 -11.06 15.18 11.83
CA LYS A 30 -11.98 16.31 12.02
C LYS A 30 -13.41 15.99 11.63
N LYS A 31 -13.61 15.26 10.55
CA LYS A 31 -14.93 14.83 10.05
C LYS A 31 -15.69 13.98 11.07
N TYR A 32 -14.98 13.19 11.88
CA TYR A 32 -15.56 12.25 12.83
C TYR A 32 -15.43 12.70 14.28
N LEU A 33 -14.84 13.88 14.52
CA LEU A 33 -14.59 14.43 15.86
C LEU A 33 -15.82 14.45 16.78
N PRO A 34 -17.05 14.83 16.33
CA PRO A 34 -18.22 14.81 17.19
C PRO A 34 -18.55 13.40 17.73
N LYS A 35 -18.42 12.37 16.88
CA LYS A 35 -18.66 10.97 17.28
C LYS A 35 -17.58 10.47 18.23
N MET A 36 -16.33 10.91 18.03
CA MET A 36 -15.20 10.60 18.90
C MET A 36 -15.37 11.24 20.28
N ILE A 37 -15.80 12.51 20.36
CA ILE A 37 -16.11 13.19 21.61
C ILE A 37 -17.28 12.49 22.34
N LEU A 38 -18.32 12.10 21.61
CA LEU A 38 -19.42 11.34 22.19
C LEU A 38 -18.94 10.00 22.79
N ALA A 39 -18.12 9.27 22.09
CA ALA A 39 -17.54 8.03 22.59
C ALA A 39 -16.66 8.26 23.83
N LEU A 40 -15.92 9.37 23.86
CA LEU A 40 -15.11 9.79 25.00
C LEU A 40 -15.98 10.12 26.20
N CYS A 41 -17.07 10.85 26.03
CA CYS A 41 -18.05 11.16 27.11
C CYS A 41 -18.71 9.89 27.67
N ILE A 42 -19.14 8.96 26.77
CA ILE A 42 -19.73 7.67 27.18
C ILE A 42 -18.70 6.86 27.98
N SER A 43 -17.43 6.84 27.56
CA SER A 43 -16.37 6.12 28.24
C SER A 43 -16.03 6.72 29.60
N ALA A 44 -15.96 8.06 29.70
CA ALA A 44 -15.74 8.78 30.97
C ALA A 44 -16.86 8.49 31.95
N LEU A 45 -18.13 8.53 31.49
CA LEU A 45 -19.30 8.18 32.29
C LEU A 45 -19.22 6.70 32.74
N GLY A 46 -18.92 5.79 31.85
CA GLY A 46 -18.76 4.35 32.17
C GLY A 46 -17.65 4.10 33.18
N GLY A 47 -16.52 4.79 33.04
CA GLY A 47 -15.41 4.76 34.00
C GLY A 47 -15.84 5.30 35.39
N ALA A 48 -16.50 6.47 35.44
CA ALA A 48 -17.00 7.05 36.69
C ALA A 48 -18.00 6.12 37.38
N VAL A 49 -18.95 5.53 36.64
CA VAL A 49 -19.92 4.56 37.16
C VAL A 49 -19.18 3.32 37.72
N ALA A 50 -18.22 2.77 37.02
CA ALA A 50 -17.45 1.61 37.49
C ALA A 50 -16.65 1.88 38.76
N LEU A 51 -16.23 3.13 38.98
CA LEU A 51 -15.53 3.56 40.20
C LEU A 51 -16.42 3.72 41.42
N LEU A 52 -17.74 3.63 41.31
CA LEU A 52 -18.66 3.58 42.46
C LEU A 52 -18.65 2.23 43.18
N SER A 53 -18.22 1.15 42.50
CA SER A 53 -18.21 -0.21 43.05
C SER A 53 -17.40 -0.34 44.37
N PRO A 54 -16.18 0.21 44.53
CA PRO A 54 -15.45 0.15 45.80
C PRO A 54 -16.15 0.92 46.93
N ILE A 55 -16.88 2.03 46.64
CA ILE A 55 -17.64 2.80 47.64
C ILE A 55 -18.82 1.98 48.15
N PHE A 56 -19.54 1.28 47.27
CA PHE A 56 -20.63 0.40 47.71
C PHE A 56 -20.12 -0.77 48.56
N THR A 57 -18.94 -1.34 48.18
CA THR A 57 -18.28 -2.37 48.98
C THR A 57 -17.85 -1.83 50.34
N GLN A 58 -17.32 -0.61 50.40
CA GLN A 58 -16.99 0.07 51.66
C GLN A 58 -18.22 0.18 52.57
N LYS A 59 -19.31 0.74 52.05
CA LYS A 59 -20.56 0.90 52.85
C LYS A 59 -21.16 -0.43 53.28
N ALA A 60 -21.03 -1.48 52.48
CA ALA A 60 -21.48 -2.80 52.88
C ALA A 60 -20.69 -3.34 54.08
N LEU A 61 -19.37 -3.14 54.11
CA LEU A 61 -18.47 -3.60 55.18
C LEU A 61 -18.57 -2.75 56.46
N ASP A 62 -18.75 -1.43 56.30
CA ASP A 62 -18.70 -0.50 57.43
C ASP A 62 -20.09 -0.27 58.07
N ASP A 63 -21.18 -0.30 57.26
CA ASP A 63 -22.51 0.05 57.74
C ASP A 63 -23.48 -1.14 57.75
N ALA A 64 -23.61 -1.87 56.61
CA ALA A 64 -24.66 -2.86 56.46
C ALA A 64 -24.42 -4.13 57.27
N ILE A 65 -23.19 -4.66 57.24
CA ILE A 65 -22.83 -5.91 57.92
C ILE A 65 -22.75 -5.74 59.44
N PRO A 66 -22.06 -4.70 60.02
CA PRO A 66 -21.99 -4.54 61.44
C PRO A 66 -23.34 -4.28 62.11
N ASN A 67 -24.25 -3.54 61.40
CA ASN A 67 -25.58 -3.25 61.91
C ASN A 67 -26.60 -4.36 61.64
N GLY A 68 -26.21 -5.48 61.01
CA GLY A 68 -27.12 -6.59 60.66
C GLY A 68 -28.26 -6.21 59.72
N ASN A 69 -28.13 -5.09 58.99
CA ASN A 69 -29.19 -4.58 58.12
C ASN A 69 -29.23 -5.30 56.78
N LYS A 70 -29.96 -6.42 56.70
CA LYS A 70 -30.11 -7.24 55.52
C LYS A 70 -30.71 -6.49 54.34
N GLN A 71 -31.69 -5.58 54.55
CA GLN A 71 -32.32 -4.85 53.45
C GLN A 71 -31.32 -3.89 52.77
N TYR A 72 -30.52 -3.18 53.58
CA TYR A 72 -29.49 -2.31 53.06
C TYR A 72 -28.36 -3.08 52.33
N LEU A 73 -28.01 -4.28 52.82
CA LEU A 73 -27.03 -5.15 52.16
C LEU A 73 -27.55 -5.63 50.79
N PHE A 74 -28.82 -6.05 50.68
CA PHE A 74 -29.42 -6.44 49.42
C PHE A 74 -29.50 -5.25 48.43
N LEU A 75 -29.81 -4.03 48.91
CA LEU A 75 -29.83 -2.83 48.11
C LEU A 75 -28.42 -2.53 47.54
N LEU A 76 -27.38 -2.57 48.36
CA LEU A 76 -25.98 -2.38 47.90
C LEU A 76 -25.55 -3.45 46.91
N GLY A 77 -25.94 -4.70 47.13
CA GLY A 77 -25.70 -5.79 46.18
C GLY A 77 -26.38 -5.56 44.84
N GLY A 78 -27.64 -5.12 44.86
CA GLY A 78 -28.37 -4.75 43.63
C GLY A 78 -27.73 -3.56 42.89
N LEU A 79 -27.23 -2.53 43.65
CA LEU A 79 -26.47 -1.44 43.06
C LEU A 79 -25.16 -1.87 42.43
N LEU A 80 -24.42 -2.80 43.03
CA LEU A 80 -23.20 -3.35 42.46
C LEU A 80 -23.48 -4.06 41.12
N VAL A 81 -24.53 -4.87 41.05
CA VAL A 81 -24.95 -5.55 39.81
C VAL A 81 -25.37 -4.52 38.76
N SER A 82 -26.14 -3.48 39.17
CA SER A 82 -26.58 -2.43 38.25
C SER A 82 -25.40 -1.63 37.66
N VAL A 83 -24.41 -1.27 38.48
CA VAL A 83 -23.15 -0.63 38.03
C VAL A 83 -22.41 -1.50 37.02
N PHE A 84 -22.34 -2.79 37.26
CA PHE A 84 -21.71 -3.72 36.35
C PHE A 84 -22.43 -3.78 34.99
N ILE A 85 -23.77 -3.93 35.01
CA ILE A 85 -24.59 -3.97 33.78
C ILE A 85 -24.48 -2.65 33.01
N VAL A 86 -24.62 -1.50 33.69
CA VAL A 86 -24.50 -0.18 33.05
C VAL A 86 -23.12 0.01 32.44
N SER A 87 -22.05 -0.40 33.12
CA SER A 87 -20.68 -0.30 32.60
C SER A 87 -20.48 -1.14 31.36
N ILE A 88 -21.06 -2.35 31.30
CA ILE A 88 -21.04 -3.20 30.09
C ILE A 88 -21.76 -2.51 28.93
N ILE A 89 -22.99 -2.01 29.17
CA ILE A 89 -23.78 -1.37 28.11
C ILE A 89 -23.05 -0.14 27.54
N LEU A 90 -22.50 0.71 28.41
CA LEU A 90 -21.75 1.88 28.00
C LEU A 90 -20.46 1.49 27.24
N GLY A 91 -19.79 0.42 27.69
CA GLY A 91 -18.63 -0.16 27.00
C GLY A 91 -18.95 -0.66 25.60
N LEU A 92 -20.05 -1.38 25.44
CA LEU A 92 -20.51 -1.88 24.13
C LEU A 92 -20.89 -0.72 23.20
N LEU A 93 -21.62 0.29 23.73
CA LEU A 93 -22.01 1.46 22.94
C LEU A 93 -20.79 2.25 22.45
N ARG A 94 -19.82 2.48 23.35
CA ARG A 94 -18.53 3.08 22.99
C ARG A 94 -17.82 2.27 21.89
N SER A 95 -17.67 0.97 22.10
CA SER A 95 -16.97 0.09 21.16
C SER A 95 -17.61 0.13 19.77
N HIS A 96 -18.95 0.05 19.72
CA HIS A 96 -19.69 0.14 18.46
C HIS A 96 -19.48 1.48 17.73
N LEU A 97 -19.50 2.60 18.46
CA LEU A 97 -19.22 3.93 17.88
C LEU A 97 -17.80 4.00 17.34
N MET A 98 -16.83 3.51 18.11
CA MET A 98 -15.41 3.59 17.72
C MET A 98 -15.08 2.72 16.51
N ILE A 99 -15.63 1.50 16.43
CA ILE A 99 -15.48 0.62 15.26
C ILE A 99 -16.04 1.31 14.00
N ARG A 100 -17.21 1.94 14.09
CA ARG A 100 -17.78 2.69 12.95
C ARG A 100 -16.90 3.86 12.53
N VAL A 101 -16.37 4.62 13.47
CA VAL A 101 -15.46 5.73 13.18
C VAL A 101 -14.20 5.22 12.50
N SER A 102 -13.58 4.16 13.06
CA SER A 102 -12.38 3.53 12.49
C SER A 102 -12.60 3.08 11.04
N GLN A 103 -13.68 2.34 10.78
CA GLN A 103 -13.97 1.83 9.43
C GLN A 103 -14.26 2.96 8.43
N ASN A 104 -14.90 4.04 8.87
CA ASN A 104 -15.13 5.21 8.02
C ASN A 104 -13.81 5.95 7.68
N ILE A 105 -12.89 6.08 8.63
CA ILE A 105 -11.56 6.67 8.37
C ILE A 105 -10.78 5.80 7.39
N ILE A 106 -10.80 4.45 7.57
CA ILE A 106 -10.19 3.51 6.62
C ILE A 106 -10.76 3.71 5.21
N TYR A 107 -12.09 3.79 5.12
CA TYR A 107 -12.77 3.97 3.83
C TYR A 107 -12.35 5.29 3.15
N ASP A 108 -12.37 6.41 3.88
CA ASP A 108 -12.00 7.72 3.33
C ASP A 108 -10.53 7.73 2.87
N ILE A 109 -9.59 7.29 3.70
CA ILE A 109 -8.16 7.24 3.33
C ILE A 109 -7.94 6.32 2.12
N ARG A 110 -8.56 5.14 2.11
CA ARG A 110 -8.41 4.17 1.03
C ARG A 110 -8.97 4.69 -0.28
N LYS A 111 -10.13 5.35 -0.23
CA LYS A 111 -10.76 5.97 -1.40
C LYS A 111 -9.86 7.06 -1.99
N ASP A 112 -9.37 7.96 -1.14
CA ASP A 112 -8.54 9.08 -1.60
C ASP A 112 -7.18 8.57 -2.13
N LEU A 113 -6.57 7.62 -1.43
CA LEU A 113 -5.30 7.01 -1.85
C LEU A 113 -5.44 6.28 -3.19
N PHE A 114 -6.51 5.49 -3.36
CA PHE A 114 -6.76 4.79 -4.62
C PHE A 114 -7.06 5.76 -5.76
N ALA A 115 -7.89 6.78 -5.52
CA ALA A 115 -8.18 7.81 -6.50
C ALA A 115 -6.93 8.61 -6.91
N HIS A 116 -6.03 8.87 -5.96
CA HIS A 116 -4.77 9.54 -6.23
C HIS A 116 -3.81 8.63 -7.03
N LEU A 117 -3.67 7.37 -6.64
CA LEU A 117 -2.87 6.40 -7.39
C LEU A 117 -3.29 6.30 -8.86
N GLN A 118 -4.60 6.32 -9.18
CA GLN A 118 -5.07 6.28 -10.57
C GLN A 118 -4.65 7.50 -11.41
N LYS A 119 -4.21 8.59 -10.77
CA LYS A 119 -3.78 9.83 -11.44
C LYS A 119 -2.26 9.98 -11.51
N LEU A 120 -1.51 9.18 -10.75
CA LEU A 120 -0.05 9.27 -10.74
C LEU A 120 0.55 8.91 -12.10
N PRO A 121 1.66 9.56 -12.49
CA PRO A 121 2.33 9.29 -13.76
C PRO A 121 2.95 7.88 -13.79
N PHE A 122 3.20 7.36 -14.99
CA PHE A 122 3.82 6.05 -15.19
C PHE A 122 5.16 5.91 -14.48
N GLN A 123 5.95 6.96 -14.43
CA GLN A 123 7.23 7.00 -13.71
C GLN A 123 7.11 6.52 -12.25
N TYR A 124 6.02 6.85 -11.57
CA TYR A 124 5.79 6.38 -10.20
C TYR A 124 5.73 4.86 -10.11
N TYR A 125 5.15 4.20 -11.12
CA TYR A 125 4.98 2.74 -11.17
C TYR A 125 6.23 2.02 -11.66
N ASP A 126 6.97 2.64 -12.58
CA ASP A 126 8.22 2.09 -13.13
C ASP A 126 9.33 2.07 -12.07
N ASP A 127 9.40 3.10 -11.23
CA ASP A 127 10.42 3.22 -10.19
C ASP A 127 10.14 2.38 -8.93
N ARG A 128 8.92 1.84 -8.77
CA ARG A 128 8.49 1.20 -7.52
C ARG A 128 7.88 -0.19 -7.72
N PRO A 129 8.31 -1.20 -6.94
CA PRO A 129 7.71 -2.54 -7.00
C PRO A 129 6.21 -2.49 -6.65
N HIS A 130 5.36 -3.08 -7.50
CA HIS A 130 3.89 -3.09 -7.32
C HIS A 130 3.44 -3.64 -5.97
N GLY A 131 4.15 -4.65 -5.43
CA GLY A 131 3.87 -5.19 -4.10
C GLY A 131 3.99 -4.16 -2.97
N LYS A 132 4.92 -3.20 -3.06
CA LYS A 132 5.05 -2.13 -2.06
C LYS A 132 3.87 -1.16 -2.12
N ILE A 133 3.35 -0.87 -3.31
CA ILE A 133 2.17 -0.01 -3.50
C ILE A 133 0.93 -0.68 -2.88
N LEU A 134 0.73 -1.98 -3.15
CA LEU A 134 -0.39 -2.75 -2.60
C LEU A 134 -0.39 -2.77 -1.06
N ILE A 135 0.77 -3.00 -0.44
CA ILE A 135 0.92 -2.99 1.02
C ILE A 135 0.51 -1.64 1.62
N ARG A 136 0.81 -0.52 0.95
CA ARG A 136 0.42 0.83 1.40
C ARG A 136 -1.10 1.00 1.45
N VAL A 137 -1.82 0.54 0.41
CA VAL A 137 -3.27 0.68 0.30
C VAL A 137 -4.02 -0.24 1.26
N VAL A 138 -3.50 -1.45 1.49
CA VAL A 138 -4.19 -2.48 2.29
C VAL A 138 -3.73 -2.46 3.74
N ASN A 139 -2.45 -2.73 4.00
CA ASN A 139 -1.96 -2.99 5.35
C ASN A 139 -1.69 -1.70 6.13
N TYR A 140 -1.02 -0.72 5.51
CA TYR A 140 -0.67 0.52 6.22
C TYR A 140 -1.90 1.33 6.59
N VAL A 141 -2.93 1.38 5.72
CA VAL A 141 -4.18 2.10 6.00
C VAL A 141 -4.90 1.50 7.21
N ASN A 142 -4.94 0.17 7.35
CA ASN A 142 -5.53 -0.48 8.53
C ASN A 142 -4.79 -0.09 9.81
N SER A 143 -3.47 -0.21 9.81
CA SER A 143 -2.62 0.09 10.97
C SER A 143 -2.72 1.56 11.38
N VAL A 144 -2.74 2.47 10.41
CA VAL A 144 -2.90 3.91 10.66
C VAL A 144 -4.27 4.25 11.21
N SER A 145 -5.33 3.64 10.70
CA SER A 145 -6.68 3.88 11.21
C SER A 145 -6.84 3.41 12.65
N ASP A 146 -6.27 2.25 12.99
CA ASP A 146 -6.27 1.74 14.37
C ASP A 146 -5.49 2.68 15.30
N MET A 147 -4.39 3.24 14.85
CA MET A 147 -3.63 4.25 15.59
C MET A 147 -4.44 5.53 15.80
N LEU A 148 -5.08 6.06 14.76
CA LEU A 148 -5.81 7.33 14.82
C LEU A 148 -7.10 7.23 15.62
N SER A 149 -7.86 6.14 15.48
CA SER A 149 -9.17 5.99 16.11
C SER A 149 -9.08 5.38 17.52
N ASN A 150 -8.28 4.34 17.70
CA ASN A 150 -8.15 3.65 18.97
C ASN A 150 -6.94 4.14 19.79
N GLY A 151 -5.81 4.42 19.14
CA GLY A 151 -4.60 4.83 19.81
C GLY A 151 -4.73 6.16 20.53
N LEU A 152 -5.05 7.24 19.79
CA LEU A 152 -5.12 8.60 20.34
C LEU A 152 -6.23 8.75 21.37
N ILE A 153 -7.42 8.19 21.07
CA ILE A 153 -8.57 8.27 22.01
C ILE A 153 -8.30 7.47 23.27
N ASN A 154 -7.75 6.28 23.16
CA ASN A 154 -7.46 5.47 24.35
C ASN A 154 -6.43 6.14 25.26
N VAL A 155 -5.45 6.88 24.75
CA VAL A 155 -4.55 7.68 25.60
C VAL A 155 -5.34 8.69 26.43
N ILE A 156 -6.26 9.44 25.79
CA ILE A 156 -7.09 10.43 26.48
C ILE A 156 -7.99 9.74 27.51
N LEU A 157 -8.57 8.59 27.17
CA LEU A 157 -9.42 7.82 28.08
C LEU A 157 -8.66 7.28 29.28
N GLU A 158 -7.45 6.74 29.08
CA GLU A 158 -6.64 6.26 30.19
C GLU A 158 -6.18 7.41 31.10
N MET A 159 -5.90 8.59 30.54
CA MET A 159 -5.65 9.80 31.32
C MET A 159 -6.86 10.21 32.18
N ILE A 160 -8.06 10.23 31.56
CA ILE A 160 -9.31 10.54 32.28
C ILE A 160 -9.56 9.50 33.38
N ASN A 161 -9.43 8.20 33.08
CA ASN A 161 -9.60 7.13 34.05
C ASN A 161 -8.61 7.26 35.22
N LEU A 162 -7.35 7.55 34.95
CA LEU A 162 -6.34 7.78 35.98
C LEU A 162 -6.72 8.95 36.89
N ILE A 163 -7.14 10.08 36.30
CA ILE A 163 -7.60 11.27 37.05
C ILE A 163 -8.81 10.93 37.90
N LEU A 164 -9.79 10.23 37.34
CA LEU A 164 -10.99 9.82 38.07
C LEU A 164 -10.66 8.90 39.25
N ILE A 165 -9.79 7.89 39.05
CA ILE A 165 -9.32 6.97 40.09
C ILE A 165 -8.69 7.78 41.25
N VAL A 166 -7.78 8.73 40.93
CA VAL A 166 -7.15 9.58 41.95
C VAL A 166 -8.18 10.41 42.68
N ILE A 167 -9.16 11.03 42.00
CA ILE A 167 -10.23 11.82 42.63
C ILE A 167 -11.04 10.93 43.58
N PHE A 168 -11.50 9.76 43.14
CA PHE A 168 -12.30 8.86 43.97
C PHE A 168 -11.51 8.33 45.19
N MET A 169 -10.21 8.01 44.99
CA MET A 169 -9.34 7.63 46.11
C MET A 169 -9.22 8.74 47.14
N MET A 170 -8.99 9.99 46.69
CA MET A 170 -8.87 11.15 47.57
C MET A 170 -10.18 11.46 48.32
N ILE A 171 -11.35 11.25 47.71
CA ILE A 171 -12.67 11.39 48.33
C ILE A 171 -12.84 10.33 49.43
N VAL A 172 -12.39 9.09 49.22
CA VAL A 172 -12.53 8.02 50.21
C VAL A 172 -11.60 8.24 51.38
N ASP A 173 -10.30 8.46 51.14
CA ASP A 173 -9.33 8.76 52.17
C ASP A 173 -8.03 9.33 51.61
N VAL A 174 -7.66 10.55 52.04
CA VAL A 174 -6.47 11.25 51.57
C VAL A 174 -5.19 10.59 52.03
N GLN A 175 -5.11 10.17 53.30
CA GLN A 175 -3.86 9.61 53.86
C GLN A 175 -3.50 8.28 53.21
N MET A 176 -4.46 7.39 53.07
CA MET A 176 -4.28 6.09 52.40
C MET A 176 -3.98 6.26 50.88
N SER A 177 -4.59 7.25 50.22
CA SER A 177 -4.32 7.55 48.82
C SER A 177 -2.88 8.02 48.59
N LEU A 178 -2.31 8.79 49.52
CA LEU A 178 -0.90 9.20 49.44
C LEU A 178 0.04 8.01 49.52
N VAL A 179 -0.26 6.96 50.27
CA VAL A 179 0.52 5.71 50.28
C VAL A 179 0.55 5.06 48.91
N VAL A 180 -0.58 5.04 48.19
CA VAL A 180 -0.62 4.51 46.80
C VAL A 180 0.22 5.39 45.88
N MET A 181 0.14 6.70 45.99
CA MET A 181 0.86 7.65 45.16
C MET A 181 2.39 7.58 45.36
N CYS A 182 2.88 7.21 46.58
CA CYS A 182 4.30 6.95 46.79
C CYS A 182 4.84 5.80 45.96
N GLY A 183 4.01 4.93 45.46
CA GLY A 183 4.40 3.88 44.49
C GLY A 183 4.70 4.38 43.08
N VAL A 184 4.17 5.56 42.70
CA VAL A 184 4.36 6.10 41.32
C VAL A 184 5.83 6.38 40.99
N PRO A 185 6.62 7.05 41.83
CA PRO A 185 8.04 7.24 41.59
C PRO A 185 8.82 5.92 41.46
N VAL A 186 8.46 4.92 42.27
CA VAL A 186 9.10 3.59 42.24
C VAL A 186 8.80 2.89 40.91
N LEU A 187 7.54 2.93 40.45
CA LEU A 187 7.15 2.39 39.17
C LEU A 187 7.83 3.14 38.02
N ALA A 188 7.86 4.47 38.06
CA ALA A 188 8.52 5.29 37.04
C ALA A 188 10.01 4.95 36.90
N ALA A 189 10.72 4.82 38.01
CA ALA A 189 12.11 4.41 38.03
C ALA A 189 12.32 3.02 37.42
N PHE A 190 11.48 2.04 37.80
CA PHE A 190 11.50 0.69 37.24
C PHE A 190 11.24 0.67 35.72
N LEU A 191 10.20 1.38 35.24
CA LEU A 191 9.87 1.47 33.83
C LEU A 191 10.99 2.15 33.02
N PHE A 192 11.58 3.23 33.54
CA PHE A 192 12.70 3.89 32.91
C PHE A 192 13.93 2.98 32.78
N TRP A 193 14.23 2.20 33.83
CA TRP A 193 15.34 1.25 33.84
C TRP A 193 15.16 0.14 32.79
N ILE A 194 13.94 -0.43 32.66
CA ILE A 194 13.70 -1.57 31.78
C ILE A 194 13.50 -1.16 30.31
N LYS A 195 12.95 0.05 30.05
CA LYS A 195 12.64 0.56 28.71
C LYS A 195 13.84 0.53 27.76
N ASN A 196 15.00 0.99 28.21
CA ASN A 196 16.20 1.04 27.38
C ASN A 196 16.75 -0.36 27.04
N ARG A 197 16.62 -1.31 27.96
CA ARG A 197 17.02 -2.73 27.73
C ARG A 197 16.08 -3.38 26.74
N GLN A 198 14.77 -3.19 26.91
CA GLN A 198 13.73 -3.72 26.04
C GLN A 198 13.86 -3.17 24.61
N ARG A 199 14.02 -1.85 24.45
CA ARG A 199 14.21 -1.21 23.14
C ARG A 199 15.41 -1.82 22.39
N ARG A 200 16.57 -1.93 23.02
CA ARG A 200 17.77 -2.53 22.40
C ARG A 200 17.57 -4.00 22.02
N ALA A 201 16.87 -4.76 22.86
CA ALA A 201 16.59 -6.16 22.57
C ALA A 201 15.68 -6.32 21.35
N TRP A 202 14.58 -5.55 21.27
CA TRP A 202 13.66 -5.59 20.14
C TRP A 202 14.28 -5.05 18.84
N GLN A 203 15.16 -4.07 18.91
CA GLN A 203 15.90 -3.58 17.75
C GLN A 203 16.78 -4.68 17.13
N ARG A 204 17.47 -5.47 17.97
CA ARG A 204 18.24 -6.63 17.50
C ARG A 204 17.35 -7.70 16.84
N VAL A 205 16.16 -7.96 17.39
CA VAL A 205 15.19 -8.88 16.80
C VAL A 205 14.76 -8.39 15.41
N SER A 206 14.43 -7.10 15.30
CA SER A 206 14.02 -6.50 14.02
C SER A 206 15.10 -6.69 12.95
N ASN A 207 16.37 -6.40 13.27
CA ASN A 207 17.48 -6.54 12.34
C ASN A 207 17.66 -8.00 11.89
N LYS A 208 17.66 -8.96 12.85
CA LYS A 208 17.81 -10.38 12.51
C LYS A 208 16.64 -10.91 11.67
N ASN A 209 15.42 -10.46 11.97
CA ASN A 209 14.24 -10.82 11.19
C ASN A 209 14.28 -10.25 9.76
N SER A 210 14.77 -9.02 9.58
CA SER A 210 14.99 -8.43 8.25
C SER A 210 15.98 -9.25 7.42
N ASN A 211 17.10 -9.67 8.02
CA ASN A 211 18.09 -10.50 7.35
C ASN A 211 17.53 -11.87 6.93
N LEU A 212 16.75 -12.51 7.83
CA LEU A 212 16.08 -13.78 7.55
C LEU A 212 15.07 -13.64 6.39
N ASN A 213 14.26 -12.59 6.41
CA ASN A 213 13.26 -12.33 5.37
C ASN A 213 13.90 -12.03 4.01
N ALA A 214 15.01 -11.27 3.97
CA ALA A 214 15.75 -11.01 2.76
C ALA A 214 16.31 -12.32 2.16
N TYR A 215 16.89 -13.18 3.00
CA TYR A 215 17.38 -14.48 2.58
C TYR A 215 16.26 -15.39 2.05
N LEU A 216 15.11 -15.44 2.74
CA LEU A 216 13.93 -16.19 2.28
C LEU A 216 13.43 -15.70 0.91
N GLN A 217 13.29 -14.39 0.75
CA GLN A 217 12.82 -13.80 -0.51
C GLN A 217 13.76 -14.17 -1.68
N GLU A 218 15.07 -14.04 -1.49
CA GLU A 218 16.06 -14.41 -2.50
C GLU A 218 15.99 -15.89 -2.89
N ASN A 219 15.91 -16.79 -1.88
CA ASN A 219 15.90 -18.22 -2.13
C ASN A 219 14.56 -18.74 -2.68
N ILE A 220 13.42 -18.13 -2.34
CA ILE A 220 12.13 -18.48 -2.95
C ILE A 220 12.11 -18.08 -4.42
N VAL A 221 12.56 -16.87 -4.76
CA VAL A 221 12.66 -16.41 -6.15
C VAL A 221 13.68 -17.25 -6.93
N GLY A 222 14.80 -17.59 -6.30
CA GLY A 222 15.89 -18.40 -6.86
C GLY A 222 15.71 -19.91 -6.75
N ALA A 223 14.56 -20.43 -6.28
CA ALA A 223 14.38 -21.85 -5.97
C ALA A 223 14.71 -22.78 -7.14
N ARG A 224 14.30 -22.40 -8.39
CA ARG A 224 14.63 -23.16 -9.59
C ARG A 224 16.16 -23.27 -9.82
N ILE A 225 16.89 -22.19 -9.56
CA ILE A 225 18.36 -22.17 -9.71
C ILE A 225 19.00 -23.07 -8.64
N THR A 226 18.51 -22.97 -7.39
CA THR A 226 18.96 -23.84 -6.30
C THR A 226 18.82 -25.32 -6.67
N GLN A 227 17.69 -25.73 -7.23
CA GLN A 227 17.42 -27.11 -7.67
C GLN A 227 18.29 -27.54 -8.85
N ILE A 228 18.47 -26.66 -9.87
CA ILE A 228 19.34 -26.96 -11.02
C ILE A 228 20.79 -27.22 -10.59
N PHE A 229 21.28 -26.50 -9.57
CA PHE A 229 22.64 -26.65 -9.07
C PHE A 229 22.77 -27.58 -7.86
N ALA A 230 21.67 -28.27 -7.47
CA ALA A 230 21.60 -29.18 -6.31
C ALA A 230 22.24 -28.57 -5.03
N ARG A 231 21.79 -27.34 -4.67
CA ARG A 231 22.29 -26.60 -3.51
C ARG A 231 21.30 -26.50 -2.37
N GLU A 232 20.29 -27.36 -2.34
CA GLU A 232 19.20 -27.37 -1.34
C GLU A 232 19.75 -27.51 0.09
N ASP A 233 20.67 -28.46 0.31
CA ASP A 233 21.21 -28.73 1.63
C ASP A 233 22.04 -27.55 2.16
N GLU A 234 22.82 -26.89 1.30
CA GLU A 234 23.61 -25.71 1.69
C GLU A 234 22.70 -24.53 2.03
N ASN A 235 21.67 -24.29 1.24
CA ASN A 235 20.70 -23.22 1.50
C ASN A 235 19.87 -23.52 2.76
N ALA A 236 19.50 -24.78 2.99
CA ALA A 236 18.82 -25.21 4.22
C ALA A 236 19.69 -25.00 5.45
N ARG A 237 21.00 -25.28 5.38
CA ARG A 237 21.95 -25.05 6.46
C ARG A 237 22.06 -23.57 6.81
N ILE A 238 22.26 -22.71 5.80
CA ILE A 238 22.34 -21.25 6.00
C ILE A 238 21.04 -20.72 6.62
N PHE A 239 19.89 -21.18 6.12
CA PHE A 239 18.59 -20.81 6.68
C PHE A 239 18.43 -21.24 8.13
N ALA A 240 18.87 -22.45 8.48
CA ALA A 240 18.84 -22.96 9.85
C ALA A 240 19.69 -22.09 10.78
N ASP A 241 20.91 -21.68 10.37
CA ASP A 241 21.78 -20.79 11.13
C ASP A 241 21.15 -19.41 11.35
N LEU A 242 20.59 -18.79 10.30
CA LEU A 242 19.90 -17.50 10.40
C LEU A 242 18.65 -17.59 11.28
N SER A 243 17.90 -18.68 11.17
CA SER A 243 16.70 -18.94 11.96
C SER A 243 17.05 -19.15 13.45
N ASP A 244 18.15 -19.84 13.74
CA ASP A 244 18.63 -20.03 15.12
C ASP A 244 19.10 -18.72 15.75
N ASP A 245 19.79 -17.87 14.99
CA ASP A 245 20.16 -16.51 15.42
C ASP A 245 18.92 -15.65 15.73
N CYS A 246 17.91 -15.70 14.88
CA CYS A 246 16.61 -15.08 15.13
C CYS A 246 15.99 -15.61 16.42
N ARG A 247 15.93 -16.92 16.60
CA ARG A 247 15.37 -17.59 17.79
C ARG A 247 16.08 -17.14 19.06
N LYS A 248 17.42 -17.16 19.09
CA LYS A 248 18.22 -16.73 20.24
C LYS A 248 17.96 -15.28 20.61
N THR A 249 17.94 -14.41 19.61
CA THR A 249 17.70 -12.97 19.79
C THR A 249 16.27 -12.70 20.27
N TRP A 250 15.28 -13.40 19.69
CA TRP A 250 13.88 -13.35 20.12
C TRP A 250 13.72 -13.80 21.58
N MET A 251 14.31 -14.93 21.96
CA MET A 251 14.25 -15.43 23.34
C MET A 251 14.86 -14.45 24.34
N HIS A 252 15.93 -13.73 23.95
CA HIS A 252 16.49 -12.68 24.80
C HIS A 252 15.51 -11.49 24.95
N ALA A 253 14.89 -11.03 23.87
CA ALA A 253 13.91 -9.95 23.90
C ALA A 253 12.67 -10.31 24.73
N VAL A 254 12.16 -11.54 24.57
CA VAL A 254 11.02 -12.06 25.36
C VAL A 254 11.37 -12.13 26.85
N ARG A 255 12.57 -12.56 27.21
CA ARG A 255 13.01 -12.54 28.63
C ARG A 255 13.01 -11.14 29.21
N CYS A 256 13.50 -10.14 28.45
CA CYS A 256 13.43 -8.73 28.86
C CYS A 256 11.98 -8.25 28.98
N ASN A 257 11.12 -8.64 28.06
CA ASN A 257 9.70 -8.26 28.06
C ASN A 257 8.94 -8.90 29.23
N ASN A 258 9.19 -10.17 29.49
CA ASN A 258 8.52 -10.92 30.55
C ASN A 258 8.90 -10.47 31.97
N LEU A 259 9.93 -9.64 32.14
CA LEU A 259 10.23 -9.00 33.44
C LEU A 259 9.31 -7.81 33.75
N VAL A 260 8.65 -7.25 32.77
CA VAL A 260 7.82 -6.05 32.95
C VAL A 260 6.61 -6.33 33.84
N TRP A 261 5.80 -7.33 33.45
CA TRP A 261 4.57 -7.66 34.19
C TRP A 261 4.81 -8.12 35.61
N PRO A 262 5.68 -9.09 35.90
CA PRO A 262 5.99 -9.49 37.28
C PRO A 262 6.61 -8.36 38.11
N GLY A 263 7.40 -7.47 37.47
CA GLY A 263 7.99 -6.33 38.19
C GLY A 263 6.92 -5.31 38.62
N ILE A 264 5.94 -5.03 37.76
CA ILE A 264 4.82 -4.14 38.11
C ILE A 264 3.91 -4.81 39.15
N ASP A 265 3.62 -6.10 38.98
CA ASP A 265 2.83 -6.84 39.95
C ASP A 265 3.52 -6.88 41.34
N ALA A 266 4.83 -7.09 41.40
CA ALA A 266 5.57 -7.02 42.64
C ALA A 266 5.44 -5.65 43.33
N ILE A 267 5.61 -4.55 42.57
CA ILE A 267 5.41 -3.19 43.07
C ILE A 267 3.97 -3.00 43.55
N SER A 268 2.97 -3.44 42.79
CA SER A 268 1.56 -3.36 43.17
C SER A 268 1.24 -4.15 44.44
N VAL A 269 1.81 -5.35 44.58
CA VAL A 269 1.65 -6.18 45.80
C VAL A 269 2.33 -5.53 47.01
N CYS A 270 3.53 -4.98 46.86
CA CYS A 270 4.21 -4.25 47.95
C CYS A 270 3.41 -3.04 48.41
N ILE A 271 2.79 -2.28 47.46
CA ILE A 271 1.96 -1.15 47.80
C ILE A 271 0.69 -1.61 48.49
N ARG A 272 0.05 -2.69 48.01
CA ARG A 272 -1.11 -3.27 48.71
C ARG A 272 -0.78 -3.73 50.12
N ALA A 273 0.34 -4.37 50.30
CA ALA A 273 0.81 -4.74 51.63
C ALA A 273 1.00 -3.49 52.53
N ALA A 274 1.62 -2.43 51.98
CA ALA A 274 1.77 -1.17 52.70
C ALA A 274 0.40 -0.54 53.05
N ILE A 275 -0.60 -0.59 52.19
CA ILE A 275 -1.98 -0.12 52.46
C ILE A 275 -2.55 -0.92 53.64
N PHE A 276 -2.42 -2.25 53.67
CA PHE A 276 -2.95 -3.05 54.77
C PHE A 276 -2.21 -2.78 56.09
N ILE A 277 -0.86 -2.76 56.07
CA ILE A 277 -0.07 -2.49 57.25
C ILE A 277 -0.38 -1.11 57.82
N PHE A 278 -0.30 -0.07 57.01
CA PHE A 278 -0.59 1.30 57.41
C PHE A 278 -2.07 1.48 57.83
N GLY A 279 -2.99 0.85 57.05
CA GLY A 279 -4.43 0.83 57.36
C GLY A 279 -4.75 0.15 58.69
N MET A 280 -4.09 -0.98 59.03
CA MET A 280 -4.24 -1.67 60.32
C MET A 280 -3.73 -0.84 61.50
N ILE A 281 -2.61 -0.14 61.34
CA ILE A 281 -2.09 0.79 62.36
C ILE A 281 -3.12 1.92 62.63
N LEU A 282 -3.65 2.53 61.58
CA LEU A 282 -4.67 3.59 61.71
C LEU A 282 -6.01 3.05 62.22
N PHE A 283 -6.39 1.82 61.89
CA PHE A 283 -7.60 1.17 62.40
C PHE A 283 -7.46 0.92 63.91
N GLY A 284 -6.31 0.40 64.36
CA GLY A 284 -6.03 0.20 65.79
C GLY A 284 -6.07 1.50 66.59
N GLN A 285 -5.86 2.64 65.96
CA GLN A 285 -6.05 3.98 66.54
C GLN A 285 -7.51 4.51 66.46
N GLY A 286 -8.44 3.71 65.92
CA GLY A 286 -9.86 4.10 65.75
C GLY A 286 -10.10 5.15 64.65
N SER A 287 -9.10 5.45 63.84
CA SER A 287 -9.19 6.52 62.82
C SER A 287 -9.66 6.06 61.45
N LYS A 288 -9.68 4.74 61.16
CA LYS A 288 -10.10 4.20 59.83
C LYS A 288 -10.92 2.93 60.01
N SER A 289 -11.81 2.68 59.01
CA SER A 289 -12.66 1.48 58.95
C SER A 289 -12.05 0.40 58.07
N ILE A 290 -12.49 -0.85 58.24
CA ILE A 290 -12.10 -1.97 57.39
C ILE A 290 -12.53 -1.76 55.96
N GLY A 291 -13.73 -1.23 55.75
CA GLY A 291 -14.25 -0.92 54.42
C GLY A 291 -13.41 0.11 53.67
N THR A 292 -12.89 1.15 54.37
CA THR A 292 -11.96 2.13 53.78
C THR A 292 -10.67 1.44 53.27
N ILE A 293 -10.09 0.52 54.05
CA ILE A 293 -8.86 -0.21 53.64
C ILE A 293 -9.15 -1.03 52.39
N VAL A 294 -10.26 -1.76 52.33
CA VAL A 294 -10.68 -2.59 51.20
C VAL A 294 -10.97 -1.73 49.97
N ALA A 295 -11.64 -0.60 50.13
CA ALA A 295 -11.94 0.31 49.04
C ALA A 295 -10.66 0.89 48.40
N ILE A 296 -9.74 1.40 49.21
CA ILE A 296 -8.44 1.93 48.72
C ILE A 296 -7.60 0.83 48.05
N SER A 297 -7.60 -0.39 48.61
CA SER A 297 -6.94 -1.53 47.98
C SER A 297 -7.51 -1.86 46.60
N SER A 298 -8.85 -1.76 46.46
CA SER A 298 -9.55 -1.96 45.18
C SER A 298 -9.20 -0.88 44.16
N TYR A 299 -9.17 0.40 44.58
CA TYR A 299 -8.73 1.50 43.72
C TYR A 299 -7.25 1.37 43.37
N SER A 300 -6.39 1.00 44.30
CA SER A 300 -4.96 0.74 44.02
C SER A 300 -4.77 -0.29 42.95
N SER A 301 -5.52 -1.38 42.93
CA SER A 301 -5.47 -2.39 41.90
C SER A 301 -5.85 -1.87 40.51
N ARG A 302 -6.79 -0.93 40.45
CA ARG A 302 -7.23 -0.28 39.19
C ARG A 302 -6.29 0.84 38.74
N PHE A 303 -5.53 1.43 39.64
CA PHE A 303 -4.67 2.58 39.37
C PHE A 303 -3.50 2.27 38.41
N TRP A 304 -2.94 1.06 38.47
CA TRP A 304 -1.78 0.68 37.66
C TRP A 304 -2.12 0.36 36.20
N GLN A 305 -3.35 -0.10 35.94
CA GLN A 305 -3.80 -0.52 34.62
C GLN A 305 -3.73 0.60 33.56
N PRO A 306 -4.26 1.81 33.81
CA PRO A 306 -4.14 2.93 32.86
C PRO A 306 -2.70 3.27 32.50
N ILE A 307 -1.80 3.29 33.50
CA ILE A 307 -0.38 3.61 33.28
C ILE A 307 0.28 2.61 32.32
N MET A 308 -0.03 1.33 32.50
CA MET A 308 0.48 0.27 31.64
C MET A 308 -0.08 0.32 30.23
N ASN A 309 -1.39 0.53 30.10
CA ASN A 309 -2.06 0.66 28.82
C ASN A 309 -1.48 1.82 28.02
N MET A 310 -1.21 2.98 28.65
CA MET A 310 -0.55 4.12 28.02
C MET A 310 0.82 3.78 27.44
N GLY A 311 1.61 2.96 28.16
CA GLY A 311 2.90 2.49 27.65
C GLY A 311 2.80 1.65 26.37
N ASN A 312 1.83 0.73 26.32
CA ASN A 312 1.56 -0.10 25.16
C ASN A 312 1.03 0.72 23.98
N ILE A 313 0.10 1.65 24.24
CA ILE A 313 -0.47 2.54 23.22
C ILE A 313 0.62 3.41 22.61
N PHE A 314 1.53 3.96 23.42
CA PHE A 314 2.64 4.78 22.94
C PHE A 314 3.59 3.99 22.02
N ASN A 315 3.92 2.76 22.37
CA ASN A 315 4.73 1.89 21.50
C ASN A 315 4.03 1.60 20.16
N ASN A 316 2.73 1.28 20.19
CA ASN A 316 1.94 1.07 18.98
C ASN A 316 1.86 2.34 18.12
N PHE A 317 1.74 3.50 18.77
CA PHE A 317 1.74 4.79 18.08
C PHE A 317 3.05 5.04 17.33
N LEU A 318 4.20 4.82 17.96
CA LEU A 318 5.51 4.97 17.31
C LEU A 318 5.69 4.01 16.12
N ASN A 319 5.27 2.75 16.27
CA ASN A 319 5.38 1.75 15.20
C ASN A 319 4.50 2.10 13.98
N ASN A 320 3.31 2.63 14.22
CA ASN A 320 2.36 2.96 13.15
C ASN A 320 2.63 4.32 12.50
N MET A 321 3.49 5.15 13.10
CA MET A 321 3.84 6.46 12.56
C MET A 321 4.58 6.36 11.21
N ALA A 322 5.46 5.38 11.07
CA ALA A 322 6.14 5.13 9.80
C ALA A 322 5.14 4.75 8.69
N TYR A 323 4.08 4.02 9.00
CA TYR A 323 3.02 3.69 8.03
C TYR A 323 2.22 4.93 7.62
N LEU A 324 1.94 5.82 8.58
CA LEU A 324 1.30 7.11 8.31
C LEU A 324 2.12 7.94 7.34
N GLU A 325 3.42 8.05 7.59
CA GLU A 325 4.37 8.77 6.73
C GLU A 325 4.33 8.24 5.29
N ARG A 326 4.42 6.92 5.11
CA ARG A 326 4.38 6.28 3.79
C ARG A 326 3.07 6.51 3.02
N ILE A 327 1.93 6.59 3.74
CA ILE A 327 0.63 6.90 3.11
C ILE A 327 0.62 8.36 2.63
N PHE A 328 1.05 9.31 3.49
CA PHE A 328 1.03 10.72 3.13
C PHE A 328 2.12 11.12 2.14
N GLU A 329 3.27 10.44 2.12
CA GLU A 329 4.22 10.54 1.01
C GLU A 329 3.55 10.16 -0.31
N THR A 330 2.80 9.04 -0.33
CA THR A 330 2.11 8.62 -1.54
C THR A 330 1.00 9.61 -1.96
N LEU A 331 0.21 10.13 -1.00
CA LEU A 331 -0.81 11.15 -1.26
C LEU A 331 -0.22 12.51 -1.65
N GLY A 332 1.02 12.79 -1.24
CA GLY A 332 1.74 14.01 -1.56
C GLY A 332 2.56 13.93 -2.85
N GLU A 333 2.64 12.76 -3.48
CA GLU A 333 3.36 12.57 -4.75
C GLU A 333 2.70 13.44 -5.83
N PRO A 334 3.46 14.26 -6.57
CA PRO A 334 2.88 15.18 -7.54
C PRO A 334 2.32 14.44 -8.76
N VAL A 335 1.14 14.83 -9.20
CA VAL A 335 0.57 14.40 -10.49
C VAL A 335 1.21 15.27 -11.57
N THR A 336 2.34 14.82 -12.13
CA THR A 336 3.14 15.60 -13.10
C THR A 336 2.50 15.62 -14.49
N VAL A 337 1.66 14.64 -14.81
CA VAL A 337 0.94 14.56 -16.10
C VAL A 337 -0.55 14.71 -15.82
N ASP A 338 -1.04 15.94 -15.93
CA ASP A 338 -2.46 16.30 -15.71
C ASP A 338 -2.93 17.28 -16.78
N ASN A 339 -4.22 17.52 -16.84
CA ASN A 339 -4.80 18.51 -17.72
C ASN A 339 -4.45 19.93 -17.27
N LYS A 340 -4.03 20.78 -18.21
CA LYS A 340 -3.92 22.21 -17.93
C LYS A 340 -5.31 22.78 -17.57
N PRO A 341 -5.39 23.86 -16.79
CA PRO A 341 -6.68 24.47 -16.43
C PRO A 341 -7.53 24.91 -17.63
N ASP A 342 -6.88 25.24 -18.74
CA ASP A 342 -7.44 25.69 -20.01
C ASP A 342 -7.43 24.60 -21.10
N ALA A 343 -7.15 23.34 -20.73
CA ALA A 343 -7.13 22.22 -21.66
C ALA A 343 -8.50 22.04 -22.34
N VAL A 344 -8.49 21.94 -23.65
CA VAL A 344 -9.68 21.75 -24.48
C VAL A 344 -9.87 20.27 -24.84
N GLU A 345 -11.10 19.87 -25.17
CA GLU A 345 -11.34 18.55 -25.74
C GLU A 345 -10.75 18.47 -27.15
N MET A 346 -10.00 17.40 -27.39
CA MET A 346 -9.42 17.11 -28.69
C MET A 346 -10.51 16.71 -29.67
N LYS A 347 -10.54 17.37 -30.82
CA LYS A 347 -11.48 17.03 -31.91
C LYS A 347 -11.15 15.63 -32.47
N PRO A 348 -12.09 14.96 -33.17
CA PRO A 348 -11.80 13.72 -33.88
C PRO A 348 -10.54 13.86 -34.75
N ILE A 349 -9.55 13.04 -34.50
CA ILE A 349 -8.24 13.12 -35.14
C ILE A 349 -8.18 12.29 -36.41
N LYS A 350 -7.39 12.79 -37.38
CA LYS A 350 -7.04 12.06 -38.59
C LYS A 350 -5.76 11.24 -38.41
N GLY A 351 -4.92 11.67 -37.45
CA GLY A 351 -3.74 10.97 -37.04
C GLY A 351 -2.42 11.50 -37.63
N ALA A 352 -2.31 12.75 -38.07
CA ALA A 352 -1.01 13.35 -38.35
C ALA A 352 -0.25 13.56 -37.03
N VAL A 353 1.02 13.13 -36.96
CA VAL A 353 1.89 13.30 -35.78
C VAL A 353 3.12 14.10 -36.16
N THR A 354 3.40 15.18 -35.42
CA THR A 354 4.57 16.04 -35.67
C THR A 354 5.34 16.26 -34.36
N PHE A 355 6.63 15.98 -34.39
CA PHE A 355 7.58 16.36 -33.34
C PHE A 355 8.35 17.59 -33.82
N ARG A 356 8.51 18.60 -32.92
CA ARG A 356 9.28 19.83 -33.17
C ARG A 356 10.28 20.04 -32.05
N ASP A 357 11.56 19.82 -32.36
CA ASP A 357 12.70 20.03 -31.46
C ASP A 357 12.49 19.46 -30.04
N VAL A 358 11.96 18.24 -29.97
CA VAL A 358 11.58 17.59 -28.72
C VAL A 358 12.82 17.07 -28.00
N CYS A 359 13.02 17.58 -26.76
CA CYS A 359 13.98 17.04 -25.79
C CYS A 359 13.23 16.40 -24.63
N PHE A 360 13.80 15.29 -24.10
CA PHE A 360 13.18 14.57 -22.99
C PHE A 360 14.21 13.81 -22.14
N SER A 361 14.00 13.84 -20.82
CA SER A 361 14.78 13.14 -19.79
C SER A 361 13.85 12.42 -18.81
N TYR A 362 14.13 11.16 -18.47
CA TYR A 362 13.44 10.49 -17.35
C TYR A 362 13.97 10.97 -16.00
N GLU A 363 15.28 11.23 -15.93
CA GLU A 363 15.99 11.75 -14.76
C GLU A 363 16.64 13.10 -15.10
N PRO A 364 16.61 14.09 -14.20
CA PRO A 364 17.25 15.37 -14.43
C PRO A 364 18.73 15.21 -14.80
N GLY A 365 19.13 15.79 -15.92
CA GLY A 365 20.52 15.75 -16.39
C GLY A 365 20.92 14.53 -17.22
N LYS A 366 19.95 13.62 -17.51
CA LYS A 366 20.19 12.46 -18.38
C LYS A 366 19.20 12.48 -19.55
N GLU A 367 19.52 13.28 -20.53
CA GLU A 367 18.70 13.47 -21.72
C GLU A 367 18.66 12.17 -22.55
N ILE A 368 17.46 11.77 -22.97
CA ILE A 368 17.22 10.56 -23.76
C ILE A 368 16.85 10.91 -25.20
N LEU A 369 16.16 12.04 -25.43
CA LEU A 369 15.85 12.54 -26.76
C LEU A 369 16.44 13.95 -26.91
N HIS A 370 17.18 14.16 -28.04
CA HIS A 370 17.92 15.38 -28.32
C HIS A 370 17.34 16.08 -29.56
N LYS A 371 16.47 17.09 -29.37
CA LYS A 371 15.85 17.91 -30.44
C LYS A 371 15.27 17.09 -31.58
N VAL A 372 14.53 16.04 -31.23
CA VAL A 372 13.91 15.15 -32.22
C VAL A 372 12.81 15.90 -32.99
N SER A 373 12.91 15.88 -34.33
CA SER A 373 11.92 16.51 -35.22
C SER A 373 11.57 15.54 -36.35
N PHE A 374 10.28 15.28 -36.56
CA PHE A 374 9.76 14.51 -37.69
C PHE A 374 8.28 14.80 -37.90
N GLU A 375 7.77 14.41 -39.08
CA GLU A 375 6.36 14.50 -39.43
C GLU A 375 5.86 13.20 -40.06
N VAL A 376 4.71 12.71 -39.56
CA VAL A 376 4.02 11.51 -40.04
C VAL A 376 2.63 11.91 -40.54
N LYS A 377 2.31 11.54 -41.77
CA LYS A 377 1.00 11.81 -42.36
C LYS A 377 -0.08 10.85 -41.87
N PRO A 378 -1.36 11.25 -41.87
CA PRO A 378 -2.45 10.36 -41.51
C PRO A 378 -2.45 9.05 -42.32
N GLY A 379 -2.68 7.93 -41.61
CA GLY A 379 -2.79 6.61 -42.23
C GLY A 379 -1.47 5.91 -42.55
N MET A 380 -0.32 6.52 -42.25
CA MET A 380 0.98 5.89 -42.48
C MET A 380 1.33 4.92 -41.33
N SER A 381 1.97 3.82 -41.69
CA SER A 381 2.62 2.87 -40.79
C SER A 381 4.09 3.24 -40.63
N VAL A 382 4.54 3.46 -39.39
CA VAL A 382 5.90 3.87 -39.03
C VAL A 382 6.57 2.81 -38.19
N ALA A 383 7.71 2.28 -38.62
CA ALA A 383 8.54 1.42 -37.80
C ALA A 383 9.66 2.21 -37.13
N LEU A 384 9.74 2.12 -35.79
CA LEU A 384 10.86 2.64 -35.00
C LEU A 384 11.83 1.50 -34.74
N VAL A 385 13.06 1.62 -35.28
CA VAL A 385 14.11 0.61 -35.19
C VAL A 385 15.39 1.20 -34.62
N GLY A 386 16.31 0.39 -34.12
CA GLY A 386 17.57 0.83 -33.54
C GLY A 386 17.94 0.06 -32.27
N PRO A 387 19.08 0.33 -31.65
CA PRO A 387 19.56 -0.39 -30.47
C PRO A 387 18.66 -0.20 -29.25
N THR A 388 18.79 -1.11 -28.28
CA THR A 388 18.07 -1.01 -27.01
C THR A 388 18.55 0.22 -26.25
N GLY A 389 17.61 1.02 -25.71
CA GLY A 389 17.94 2.25 -25.01
C GLY A 389 18.05 3.51 -25.89
N ALA A 390 17.94 3.40 -27.22
CA ALA A 390 18.06 4.55 -28.15
C ALA A 390 16.92 5.58 -28.09
N GLY A 391 15.83 5.32 -27.34
CA GLY A 391 14.71 6.26 -27.20
C GLY A 391 13.43 5.87 -27.95
N LYS A 392 13.34 4.70 -28.58
CA LYS A 392 12.16 4.25 -29.33
C LYS A 392 10.87 4.26 -28.51
N SER A 393 10.87 3.60 -27.35
CA SER A 393 9.72 3.57 -26.43
C SER A 393 9.42 4.96 -25.86
N THR A 394 10.42 5.81 -25.72
CA THR A 394 10.25 7.19 -25.28
C THR A 394 9.42 8.00 -26.28
N ILE A 395 9.69 7.88 -27.59
CA ILE A 395 8.93 8.55 -28.64
C ILE A 395 7.43 8.20 -28.53
N VAL A 396 7.08 6.92 -28.44
CA VAL A 396 5.68 6.48 -28.35
C VAL A 396 5.01 6.89 -27.03
N ASN A 397 5.76 6.90 -25.94
CA ASN A 397 5.29 7.38 -24.63
C ASN A 397 4.95 8.88 -24.65
N LEU A 398 5.71 9.68 -25.40
CA LEU A 398 5.45 11.11 -25.57
C LEU A 398 4.25 11.36 -26.50
N ILE A 399 4.03 10.57 -27.56
CA ILE A 399 2.84 10.64 -28.40
C ILE A 399 1.58 10.42 -27.56
N SER A 400 1.61 9.45 -26.64
CA SER A 400 0.49 9.09 -25.75
C SER A 400 0.38 10.00 -24.53
N ARG A 401 1.30 10.96 -24.40
CA ARG A 401 1.43 11.85 -23.24
C ARG A 401 1.42 11.08 -21.92
N PHE A 402 2.21 9.97 -21.84
CA PHE A 402 2.49 9.32 -20.57
C PHE A 402 3.53 10.10 -19.76
N TYR A 403 4.30 10.93 -20.46
CA TYR A 403 5.26 11.91 -19.92
C TYR A 403 5.07 13.24 -20.66
N ASN A 404 5.43 14.33 -20.01
CA ASN A 404 5.51 15.63 -20.66
C ASN A 404 6.94 15.82 -21.20
N VAL A 405 7.07 16.56 -22.31
CA VAL A 405 8.38 16.92 -22.89
C VAL A 405 9.10 17.95 -22.01
N ASP A 406 10.43 17.92 -21.98
CA ASP A 406 11.23 18.95 -21.32
C ASP A 406 11.27 20.25 -22.14
N SER A 407 11.38 20.13 -23.46
CA SER A 407 11.28 21.24 -24.41
C SER A 407 10.81 20.73 -25.77
N GLY A 408 10.40 21.66 -26.63
CA GLY A 408 9.79 21.32 -27.92
C GLY A 408 8.30 21.06 -27.81
N GLN A 409 7.71 20.48 -28.87
CA GLN A 409 6.26 20.21 -28.94
C GLN A 409 5.97 18.89 -29.65
N VAL A 410 4.96 18.17 -29.15
CA VAL A 410 4.34 17.03 -29.82
C VAL A 410 2.95 17.44 -30.28
N LEU A 411 2.72 17.42 -31.59
CA LEU A 411 1.46 17.86 -32.19
C LEU A 411 0.75 16.67 -32.82
N ILE A 412 -0.57 16.60 -32.65
CA ILE A 412 -1.45 15.69 -33.36
C ILE A 412 -2.48 16.51 -34.14
N ASP A 413 -2.52 16.33 -35.46
CA ASP A 413 -3.29 17.14 -36.38
C ASP A 413 -3.09 18.65 -36.14
N GLY A 414 -1.87 19.07 -35.79
CA GLY A 414 -1.50 20.46 -35.53
C GLY A 414 -1.87 20.97 -34.13
N GLN A 415 -2.50 20.17 -33.26
CA GLN A 415 -2.80 20.52 -31.86
C GLN A 415 -1.74 19.95 -30.94
N ASP A 416 -1.23 20.76 -30.03
CA ASP A 416 -0.27 20.32 -29.02
C ASP A 416 -0.95 19.36 -28.02
N VAL A 417 -0.36 18.19 -27.80
CA VAL A 417 -0.89 17.19 -26.86
C VAL A 417 -0.94 17.72 -25.43
N SER A 418 -0.15 18.76 -25.09
CA SER A 418 -0.15 19.39 -23.77
C SER A 418 -1.36 20.28 -23.52
N ASP A 419 -2.04 20.77 -24.56
CA ASP A 419 -3.14 21.72 -24.50
C ASP A 419 -4.52 21.05 -24.56
N VAL A 420 -4.57 19.73 -24.71
CA VAL A 420 -5.80 18.95 -24.76
C VAL A 420 -5.99 18.09 -23.52
N THR A 421 -7.23 17.68 -23.25
CA THR A 421 -7.51 16.80 -22.12
C THR A 421 -6.98 15.38 -22.39
N LEU A 422 -6.38 14.75 -21.38
CA LEU A 422 -5.84 13.39 -21.49
C LEU A 422 -6.89 12.36 -21.90
N ALA A 423 -8.13 12.54 -21.42
CA ALA A 423 -9.24 11.64 -21.77
C ALA A 423 -9.58 11.71 -23.26
N SER A 424 -9.73 12.91 -23.84
CA SER A 424 -10.05 13.09 -25.25
C SER A 424 -8.90 12.69 -26.19
N LEU A 425 -7.66 12.83 -25.75
CA LEU A 425 -6.48 12.38 -26.47
C LEU A 425 -6.42 10.84 -26.50
N ARG A 426 -6.42 10.22 -25.33
CA ARG A 426 -6.19 8.77 -25.19
C ARG A 426 -7.37 7.92 -25.65
N SER A 427 -8.60 8.45 -25.64
CA SER A 427 -9.77 7.74 -26.17
C SER A 427 -9.71 7.51 -27.69
N GLN A 428 -8.87 8.26 -28.40
CA GLN A 428 -8.67 8.14 -29.85
C GLN A 428 -7.38 7.39 -30.22
N MET A 429 -6.67 6.85 -29.21
CA MET A 429 -5.44 6.08 -29.37
C MET A 429 -5.61 4.65 -28.92
N GLY A 430 -5.05 3.72 -29.66
CA GLY A 430 -4.92 2.31 -29.29
C GLY A 430 -3.47 2.02 -28.92
N ILE A 431 -3.21 1.68 -27.66
CA ILE A 431 -1.87 1.43 -27.17
C ILE A 431 -1.74 -0.02 -26.72
N MET A 432 -0.78 -0.72 -27.31
CA MET A 432 -0.43 -2.06 -26.93
C MET A 432 1.00 -2.10 -26.40
N MET A 433 1.09 -2.45 -25.12
CA MET A 433 2.37 -2.67 -24.45
C MET A 433 2.92 -4.08 -24.75
N GLN A 434 4.22 -4.25 -24.58
CA GLN A 434 4.92 -5.52 -24.75
C GLN A 434 4.27 -6.68 -23.98
N ASP A 435 3.84 -6.45 -22.76
CA ASP A 435 3.12 -7.42 -21.93
C ASP A 435 1.62 -7.18 -22.01
N SER A 436 0.88 -8.08 -22.67
CA SER A 436 -0.58 -8.03 -22.77
C SER A 436 -1.23 -8.38 -21.44
N PHE A 437 -1.71 -7.38 -20.72
CA PHE A 437 -2.38 -7.58 -19.42
C PHE A 437 -3.84 -8.00 -19.61
N ILE A 438 -4.21 -9.12 -18.97
CA ILE A 438 -5.56 -9.68 -18.95
C ILE A 438 -6.12 -9.55 -17.54
N PHE A 439 -7.26 -8.86 -17.41
CA PHE A 439 -8.00 -8.75 -16.15
C PHE A 439 -8.72 -10.05 -15.81
N SER A 440 -8.92 -10.31 -14.53
CA SER A 440 -9.81 -11.40 -14.08
C SER A 440 -11.24 -11.10 -14.51
N GLY A 441 -11.97 -12.13 -14.96
CA GLY A 441 -13.31 -12.02 -15.52
C GLY A 441 -13.41 -12.88 -16.77
N THR A 442 -14.34 -12.58 -17.67
CA THR A 442 -14.51 -13.33 -18.92
C THR A 442 -13.64 -12.78 -20.06
N ILE A 443 -13.47 -13.55 -21.13
CA ILE A 443 -12.84 -13.04 -22.37
C ILE A 443 -13.61 -11.86 -22.91
N LYS A 444 -14.95 -11.93 -22.88
CA LYS A 444 -15.84 -10.85 -23.27
C LYS A 444 -15.58 -9.55 -22.49
N ASP A 445 -15.49 -9.63 -21.16
CA ASP A 445 -15.20 -8.48 -20.30
C ASP A 445 -13.86 -7.83 -20.65
N ASN A 446 -12.87 -8.65 -20.97
CA ASN A 446 -11.55 -8.17 -21.36
C ASN A 446 -11.55 -7.46 -22.71
N ILE A 447 -12.33 -7.88 -23.68
CA ILE A 447 -12.49 -7.19 -24.96
C ILE A 447 -13.33 -5.91 -24.78
N LEU A 448 -14.45 -6.00 -24.03
CA LEU A 448 -15.36 -4.91 -23.73
C LEU A 448 -14.66 -3.72 -23.05
N TYR A 449 -13.53 -3.97 -22.35
CA TYR A 449 -12.74 -2.92 -21.72
C TYR A 449 -12.29 -1.82 -22.69
N GLY A 450 -12.15 -2.11 -23.99
CA GLY A 450 -11.82 -1.13 -25.02
C GLY A 450 -12.96 -0.14 -25.31
N LYS A 451 -14.23 -0.54 -25.14
CA LYS A 451 -15.43 0.30 -25.33
C LYS A 451 -16.58 -0.31 -24.50
N LEU A 452 -16.85 0.28 -23.33
CA LEU A 452 -17.74 -0.28 -22.31
C LEU A 452 -19.22 -0.39 -22.74
N ASP A 453 -19.64 0.38 -23.72
CA ASP A 453 -20.99 0.41 -24.28
C ASP A 453 -21.13 -0.42 -25.57
N ALA A 454 -20.11 -1.21 -25.93
CA ALA A 454 -20.13 -2.02 -27.15
C ALA A 454 -21.13 -3.19 -27.06
N THR A 455 -21.79 -3.46 -28.17
CA THR A 455 -22.68 -4.61 -28.32
C THR A 455 -21.91 -5.91 -28.52
N ASP A 456 -22.57 -7.06 -28.25
CA ASP A 456 -21.98 -8.37 -28.50
C ASP A 456 -21.57 -8.59 -29.96
N GLU A 457 -22.27 -7.96 -30.90
CA GLU A 457 -21.93 -8.01 -32.31
C GLU A 457 -20.65 -7.23 -32.63
N GLU A 458 -20.47 -6.04 -32.01
CA GLU A 458 -19.23 -5.26 -32.13
C GLU A 458 -18.03 -6.01 -31.55
N ILE A 459 -18.20 -6.66 -30.38
CA ILE A 459 -17.16 -7.49 -29.74
C ILE A 459 -16.76 -8.64 -30.67
N ARG A 460 -17.72 -9.38 -31.21
CA ARG A 460 -17.44 -10.48 -32.14
C ARG A 460 -16.81 -10.01 -33.45
N LYS A 461 -17.25 -8.86 -33.96
CA LYS A 461 -16.65 -8.25 -35.14
C LYS A 461 -15.18 -7.87 -34.92
N ALA A 462 -14.88 -7.25 -33.77
CA ALA A 462 -13.51 -6.92 -33.39
C ALA A 462 -12.64 -8.18 -33.24
N ALA A 463 -13.15 -9.22 -32.55
CA ALA A 463 -12.42 -10.48 -32.40
C ALA A 463 -12.17 -11.20 -33.75
N LYS A 464 -13.14 -11.19 -34.67
CA LYS A 464 -12.98 -11.75 -36.02
C LYS A 464 -11.91 -11.01 -36.83
N LEU A 465 -11.89 -9.68 -36.75
CA LEU A 465 -10.96 -8.84 -37.48
C LEU A 465 -9.51 -9.13 -37.11
N VAL A 466 -9.25 -9.48 -35.84
CA VAL A 466 -7.91 -9.81 -35.34
C VAL A 466 -7.65 -11.32 -35.25
N CYS A 467 -8.48 -12.16 -35.86
CA CYS A 467 -8.37 -13.64 -35.84
C CYS A 467 -8.46 -14.27 -34.45
N ALA A 468 -9.07 -13.58 -33.46
CA ALA A 468 -9.27 -14.11 -32.12
C ALA A 468 -10.53 -15.00 -32.00
N ASP A 469 -11.56 -14.78 -32.81
CA ASP A 469 -12.86 -15.46 -32.73
C ASP A 469 -12.74 -17.00 -32.83
N SER A 470 -11.84 -17.49 -33.66
CA SER A 470 -11.67 -18.95 -33.88
C SER A 470 -11.23 -19.69 -32.63
N PHE A 471 -10.26 -19.16 -31.88
CA PHE A 471 -9.83 -19.82 -30.65
C PHE A 471 -10.83 -19.59 -29.51
N ILE A 472 -11.47 -18.41 -29.44
CA ILE A 472 -12.48 -18.10 -28.42
C ILE A 472 -13.68 -19.05 -28.55
N THR A 473 -14.23 -19.21 -29.75
CA THR A 473 -15.35 -20.12 -30.00
C THR A 473 -14.99 -21.61 -29.85
N GLY A 474 -13.72 -21.94 -29.91
CA GLY A 474 -13.21 -23.30 -29.64
C GLY A 474 -13.12 -23.64 -28.14
N MET A 475 -13.28 -22.67 -27.25
CA MET A 475 -13.34 -22.90 -25.80
C MET A 475 -14.73 -23.38 -25.36
N SER A 476 -14.82 -24.08 -24.22
CA SER A 476 -16.07 -24.66 -23.72
C SER A 476 -17.19 -23.63 -23.57
N ASP A 477 -16.86 -22.45 -23.04
CA ASP A 477 -17.81 -21.38 -22.74
C ASP A 477 -17.68 -20.18 -23.71
N GLY A 478 -16.87 -20.33 -24.78
CA GLY A 478 -16.67 -19.31 -25.77
C GLY A 478 -16.23 -17.95 -25.19
N TYR A 479 -16.95 -16.89 -25.51
CA TYR A 479 -16.68 -15.53 -25.01
C TYR A 479 -16.90 -15.38 -23.49
N ASP A 480 -17.72 -16.21 -22.88
CA ASP A 480 -18.01 -16.21 -21.45
C ASP A 480 -16.99 -17.05 -20.65
N THR A 481 -15.96 -17.60 -21.31
CA THR A 481 -14.89 -18.32 -20.65
C THR A 481 -14.20 -17.43 -19.61
N GLU A 482 -14.20 -17.87 -18.33
CA GLU A 482 -13.49 -17.18 -17.27
C GLU A 482 -11.98 -17.31 -17.42
N VAL A 483 -11.29 -16.18 -17.40
CA VAL A 483 -9.84 -16.09 -17.37
C VAL A 483 -9.40 -15.76 -15.96
N LYS A 484 -8.57 -16.64 -15.37
CA LYS A 484 -8.01 -16.44 -14.03
C LYS A 484 -7.02 -15.25 -14.03
N GLU A 485 -6.49 -14.98 -12.85
CA GLU A 485 -5.53 -13.90 -12.63
C GLU A 485 -4.45 -13.87 -13.73
N ARG A 486 -4.27 -12.70 -14.35
CA ARG A 486 -3.36 -12.44 -15.48
C ARG A 486 -3.56 -13.38 -16.68
N GLY A 487 -4.75 -13.95 -16.84
CA GLY A 487 -5.02 -14.87 -17.93
C GLY A 487 -4.13 -16.12 -17.90
N SER A 488 -3.90 -16.71 -16.73
CA SER A 488 -2.98 -17.86 -16.55
C SER A 488 -3.37 -19.11 -17.34
N LEU A 489 -4.62 -19.19 -17.79
CA LEU A 489 -5.13 -20.30 -18.63
C LEU A 489 -4.89 -20.07 -20.14
N LEU A 490 -4.46 -18.87 -20.53
CA LEU A 490 -4.27 -18.49 -21.93
C LEU A 490 -2.79 -18.55 -22.31
N SER A 491 -2.50 -18.98 -23.53
CA SER A 491 -1.16 -18.82 -24.10
C SER A 491 -0.81 -17.35 -24.32
N GLN A 492 0.46 -17.02 -24.43
CA GLN A 492 0.91 -15.63 -24.65
C GLN A 492 0.31 -15.04 -25.94
N GLY A 493 0.23 -15.83 -27.02
CA GLY A 493 -0.39 -15.40 -28.27
C GLY A 493 -1.90 -15.15 -28.13
N GLN A 494 -2.63 -16.01 -27.37
CA GLN A 494 -4.05 -15.80 -27.11
C GLN A 494 -4.31 -14.53 -26.32
N LYS A 495 -3.47 -14.22 -25.31
CA LYS A 495 -3.53 -12.94 -24.57
C LYS A 495 -3.35 -11.75 -25.50
N GLN A 496 -2.41 -11.86 -26.42
CA GLN A 496 -2.11 -10.82 -27.39
C GLN A 496 -3.28 -10.60 -28.37
N LEU A 497 -3.89 -11.70 -28.87
CA LEU A 497 -5.10 -11.59 -29.73
C LEU A 497 -6.29 -10.95 -29.01
N ILE A 498 -6.51 -11.25 -27.72
CA ILE A 498 -7.54 -10.56 -26.91
C ILE A 498 -7.21 -9.08 -26.75
N SER A 499 -5.95 -8.73 -26.51
CA SER A 499 -5.49 -7.35 -26.46
C SER A 499 -5.67 -6.62 -27.79
N PHE A 500 -5.44 -7.29 -28.92
CA PHE A 500 -5.74 -6.77 -30.25
C PHE A 500 -7.24 -6.48 -30.40
N ALA A 501 -8.10 -7.45 -30.03
CA ALA A 501 -9.56 -7.26 -30.10
C ALA A 501 -10.03 -6.09 -29.24
N ARG A 502 -9.49 -5.95 -28.01
CA ARG A 502 -9.73 -4.79 -27.12
C ARG A 502 -9.39 -3.47 -27.80
N THR A 503 -8.21 -3.40 -28.40
CA THR A 503 -7.72 -2.18 -29.07
C THR A 503 -8.52 -1.84 -30.32
N VAL A 504 -8.87 -2.83 -31.14
CA VAL A 504 -9.67 -2.61 -32.34
C VAL A 504 -11.10 -2.19 -32.01
N LEU A 505 -11.67 -2.68 -30.92
CA LEU A 505 -13.01 -2.34 -30.47
C LEU A 505 -13.16 -0.84 -30.16
N SER A 506 -12.10 -0.18 -29.69
CA SER A 506 -12.11 1.27 -29.44
C SER A 506 -12.01 2.11 -30.72
N ASP A 507 -11.77 1.49 -31.89
CA ASP A 507 -11.61 2.12 -33.21
C ASP A 507 -10.69 3.36 -33.21
N PRO A 508 -9.43 3.21 -32.79
CA PRO A 508 -8.52 4.33 -32.64
C PRO A 508 -8.01 4.85 -34.00
N ALA A 509 -7.77 6.17 -34.10
CA ALA A 509 -7.14 6.79 -35.26
C ALA A 509 -5.61 6.60 -35.28
N ILE A 510 -4.99 6.52 -34.09
CA ILE A 510 -3.57 6.28 -33.92
C ILE A 510 -3.37 4.97 -33.16
N LEU A 511 -2.51 4.10 -33.69
CA LEU A 511 -2.11 2.83 -33.07
C LEU A 511 -0.63 2.90 -32.64
N ILE A 512 -0.36 2.46 -31.42
CA ILE A 512 0.99 2.29 -30.88
C ILE A 512 1.15 0.83 -30.49
N LEU A 513 2.14 0.18 -31.07
CA LEU A 513 2.39 -1.24 -30.91
C LEU A 513 3.85 -1.46 -30.47
N ASP A 514 4.03 -1.98 -29.26
CA ASP A 514 5.34 -2.43 -28.78
C ASP A 514 5.42 -3.96 -28.97
N GLU A 515 6.09 -4.40 -30.03
CA GLU A 515 6.12 -5.79 -30.46
C GLU A 515 7.33 -6.55 -29.87
N ALA A 516 7.09 -7.30 -28.80
CA ALA A 516 8.03 -8.32 -28.36
C ALA A 516 7.33 -9.66 -28.21
N THR A 517 7.42 -10.51 -29.22
CA THR A 517 6.87 -11.87 -29.18
C THR A 517 8.01 -12.87 -29.31
N SER A 518 8.43 -13.46 -28.20
CA SER A 518 9.28 -14.65 -28.19
C SER A 518 8.43 -15.88 -27.82
N SER A 519 8.62 -16.99 -28.55
CA SER A 519 8.08 -18.33 -28.21
C SER A 519 6.56 -18.50 -28.37
N ILE A 520 6.02 -18.19 -29.56
CA ILE A 520 4.63 -18.49 -29.93
C ILE A 520 4.62 -19.61 -30.96
N ASP A 521 3.62 -20.49 -30.91
CA ASP A 521 3.43 -21.54 -31.91
C ASP A 521 3.11 -20.96 -33.30
N VAL A 522 3.50 -21.65 -34.35
CA VAL A 522 3.40 -21.19 -35.75
C VAL A 522 1.98 -20.83 -36.18
N GLN A 523 0.97 -21.53 -35.66
CA GLN A 523 -0.43 -21.29 -36.04
C GLN A 523 -0.94 -19.97 -35.42
N THR A 524 -0.68 -19.76 -34.12
CA THR A 524 -1.01 -18.54 -33.40
C THR A 524 -0.23 -17.34 -33.96
N GLU A 525 1.04 -17.55 -34.36
CA GLU A 525 1.85 -16.50 -34.99
C GLU A 525 1.24 -16.02 -36.31
N ARG A 526 0.77 -16.93 -37.17
CA ARG A 526 0.07 -16.55 -38.39
C ARG A 526 -1.21 -15.75 -38.12
N ALA A 527 -1.99 -16.16 -37.12
CA ALA A 527 -3.19 -15.43 -36.71
C ALA A 527 -2.85 -14.02 -36.21
N LEU A 528 -1.79 -13.89 -35.40
CA LEU A 528 -1.29 -12.60 -34.90
C LEU A 528 -0.85 -11.69 -36.05
N GLN A 529 -0.10 -12.22 -37.02
CA GLN A 529 0.38 -11.44 -38.17
C GLN A 529 -0.79 -10.96 -39.06
N GLN A 530 -1.80 -11.82 -39.27
CA GLN A 530 -3.01 -11.44 -40.01
C GLN A 530 -3.83 -10.40 -39.23
N GLY A 531 -4.00 -10.58 -37.93
CA GLY A 531 -4.66 -9.64 -37.04
C GLY A 531 -3.97 -8.27 -37.05
N LEU A 532 -2.65 -8.26 -36.92
CA LEU A 532 -1.84 -7.04 -36.96
C LEU A 532 -2.04 -6.29 -38.29
N ASN A 533 -1.87 -6.98 -39.42
CA ASN A 533 -2.05 -6.37 -40.73
C ASN A 533 -3.46 -5.79 -40.94
N SER A 534 -4.47 -6.42 -40.33
CA SER A 534 -5.86 -5.92 -40.37
C SER A 534 -6.04 -4.67 -39.52
N MET A 535 -5.37 -4.59 -38.37
CA MET A 535 -5.41 -3.43 -37.48
C MET A 535 -4.73 -2.19 -38.07
N LEU A 536 -3.64 -2.36 -38.81
CA LEU A 536 -2.84 -1.26 -39.36
C LEU A 536 -3.57 -0.51 -40.49
N LYS A 537 -4.47 -1.18 -41.23
CA LYS A 537 -5.14 -0.59 -42.41
C LYS A 537 -5.94 0.66 -42.06
N GLY A 538 -5.60 1.77 -42.72
CA GLY A 538 -6.32 3.04 -42.63
C GLY A 538 -6.11 3.83 -41.35
N ARG A 539 -5.13 3.42 -40.49
CA ARG A 539 -4.77 4.09 -39.26
C ARG A 539 -3.30 4.50 -39.25
N THR A 540 -3.01 5.62 -38.59
CA THR A 540 -1.62 5.99 -38.35
C THR A 540 -1.07 5.08 -37.27
N SER A 541 0.05 4.38 -37.57
CA SER A 541 0.54 3.35 -36.69
C SER A 541 2.03 3.53 -36.39
N PHE A 542 2.41 3.45 -35.12
CA PHE A 542 3.80 3.43 -34.67
C PHE A 542 4.13 2.04 -34.11
N LEU A 543 5.13 1.39 -34.69
CA LEU A 543 5.55 0.05 -34.32
C LEU A 543 6.98 0.10 -33.80
N ILE A 544 7.19 -0.35 -32.57
CA ILE A 544 8.53 -0.67 -32.09
C ILE A 544 8.78 -2.11 -32.51
N ALA A 545 9.39 -2.27 -33.69
CA ALA A 545 9.44 -3.57 -34.34
C ALA A 545 10.76 -4.29 -34.06
N HIS A 546 10.65 -5.55 -33.67
CA HIS A 546 11.75 -6.51 -33.53
C HIS A 546 11.73 -7.59 -34.62
N ARG A 547 10.70 -7.59 -35.50
CA ARG A 547 10.57 -8.58 -36.60
C ARG A 547 10.78 -7.93 -37.95
N LEU A 548 11.70 -8.51 -38.71
CA LEU A 548 12.06 -8.04 -40.06
C LEU A 548 10.85 -7.96 -41.00
N SER A 549 9.93 -8.95 -40.94
CA SER A 549 8.72 -8.97 -41.77
C SER A 549 7.77 -7.79 -41.52
N THR A 550 7.66 -7.34 -40.26
CA THR A 550 6.82 -6.20 -39.89
C THR A 550 7.48 -4.89 -40.35
N ILE A 551 8.79 -4.75 -40.11
CA ILE A 551 9.55 -3.55 -40.47
C ILE A 551 9.49 -3.29 -41.99
N ARG A 552 9.70 -4.33 -42.81
CA ARG A 552 9.76 -4.22 -44.26
C ARG A 552 8.47 -3.67 -44.89
N ASN A 553 7.33 -3.97 -44.28
CA ASN A 553 6.00 -3.60 -44.83
C ASN A 553 5.52 -2.23 -44.36
N CYS A 554 6.28 -1.48 -43.57
CA CYS A 554 5.91 -0.14 -43.12
C CYS A 554 6.18 0.91 -44.20
N ASP A 555 5.32 1.95 -44.24
CA ASP A 555 5.43 3.07 -45.19
C ASP A 555 6.65 3.94 -44.90
N LEU A 556 7.07 4.01 -43.62
CA LEU A 556 8.21 4.79 -43.17
C LEU A 556 8.97 4.00 -42.08
N ILE A 557 10.27 3.93 -42.19
CA ILE A 557 11.16 3.38 -41.20
C ILE A 557 12.03 4.51 -40.65
N MET A 558 12.10 4.64 -39.33
CA MET A 558 12.93 5.60 -38.64
C MET A 558 13.96 4.84 -37.80
N TYR A 559 15.23 5.01 -38.10
CA TYR A 559 16.30 4.47 -37.28
C TYR A 559 16.65 5.46 -36.18
N VAL A 560 16.46 5.03 -34.94
CA VAL A 560 16.68 5.83 -33.73
C VAL A 560 17.99 5.39 -33.10
N ASP A 561 18.91 6.33 -32.95
CA ASP A 561 20.18 6.11 -32.26
C ASP A 561 20.62 7.38 -31.53
N ASP A 562 21.32 7.22 -30.42
CA ASP A 562 21.82 8.31 -29.57
C ASP A 562 20.78 9.43 -29.34
N GLY A 563 19.53 9.04 -29.06
CA GLY A 563 18.43 9.98 -28.76
C GLY A 563 17.93 10.82 -29.94
N GLY A 564 18.31 10.48 -31.18
CA GLY A 564 17.91 11.15 -32.40
C GLY A 564 17.40 10.18 -33.48
N ILE A 565 16.81 10.73 -34.55
CA ILE A 565 16.50 9.97 -35.76
C ILE A 565 17.64 10.19 -36.74
N THR A 566 18.47 9.15 -36.95
CA THR A 566 19.66 9.23 -37.82
C THR A 566 19.33 8.89 -39.27
N GLU A 567 18.37 8.00 -39.50
CA GLU A 567 17.91 7.63 -40.83
C GLU A 567 16.38 7.54 -40.88
N ALA A 568 15.81 7.98 -41.98
CA ALA A 568 14.38 7.84 -42.25
C ALA A 568 14.16 7.58 -43.76
N GLY A 569 13.22 6.69 -44.10
CA GLY A 569 12.89 6.33 -45.48
C GLY A 569 12.11 5.03 -45.55
N THR A 570 11.81 4.59 -46.76
CA THR A 570 11.25 3.25 -47.04
C THR A 570 12.34 2.17 -46.91
N HIS A 571 11.92 0.91 -46.80
CA HIS A 571 12.87 -0.22 -46.75
C HIS A 571 13.89 -0.18 -47.88
N ASP A 572 13.43 -0.01 -49.12
CA ASP A 572 14.30 -0.05 -50.30
C ASP A 572 15.27 1.13 -50.35
N GLU A 573 14.83 2.33 -49.95
CA GLU A 573 15.68 3.52 -49.84
C GLU A 573 16.79 3.34 -48.81
N LEU A 574 16.46 2.83 -47.61
CA LEU A 574 17.44 2.61 -46.54
C LEU A 574 18.41 1.47 -46.85
N MET A 575 17.94 0.39 -47.50
CA MET A 575 18.80 -0.69 -47.98
C MET A 575 19.80 -0.22 -49.05
N ALA A 576 19.38 0.71 -49.93
CA ALA A 576 20.23 1.31 -50.94
C ALA A 576 21.32 2.22 -50.34
N LYS A 577 21.02 2.92 -49.22
CA LYS A 577 21.96 3.79 -48.50
C LYS A 577 23.11 3.02 -47.84
N LYS A 578 22.90 1.74 -47.50
CA LYS A 578 23.85 0.88 -46.75
C LYS A 578 24.33 1.49 -45.42
N GLY A 579 23.46 2.20 -44.75
CA GLY A 579 23.70 2.82 -43.44
C GLY A 579 23.40 1.89 -42.25
N ASP A 580 23.11 2.49 -41.10
CA ASP A 580 22.88 1.74 -39.84
C ASP A 580 21.67 0.81 -39.93
N TYR A 581 20.61 1.20 -40.63
CA TYR A 581 19.47 0.31 -40.91
C TYR A 581 19.88 -0.93 -41.72
N TYR A 582 20.70 -0.76 -42.74
CA TYR A 582 21.18 -1.87 -43.56
C TYR A 582 21.98 -2.87 -42.69
N HIS A 583 22.87 -2.39 -41.84
CA HIS A 583 23.65 -3.23 -40.95
C HIS A 583 22.77 -3.98 -39.94
N LEU A 584 21.76 -3.29 -39.33
CA LEU A 584 20.81 -3.92 -38.43
C LEU A 584 20.01 -5.03 -39.17
N TYR A 585 19.52 -4.73 -40.37
CA TYR A 585 18.69 -5.66 -41.15
C TYR A 585 19.47 -6.91 -41.58
N THR A 586 20.69 -6.73 -42.05
CA THR A 586 21.55 -7.84 -42.50
C THR A 586 22.03 -8.72 -41.34
N SER A 587 22.41 -8.14 -40.21
CA SER A 587 22.78 -8.91 -39.00
C SER A 587 21.64 -9.78 -38.49
N GLN A 588 20.42 -9.25 -38.45
CA GLN A 588 19.23 -10.03 -38.03
C GLN A 588 18.87 -11.14 -39.02
N LEU A 589 19.19 -11.00 -40.32
CA LEU A 589 19.02 -12.07 -41.31
C LEU A 589 20.05 -13.20 -41.11
N GLU A 590 21.28 -12.86 -40.75
CA GLU A 590 22.32 -13.84 -40.45
C GLU A 590 22.03 -14.66 -39.20
N ASP A 591 21.37 -14.05 -38.18
CA ASP A 591 20.95 -14.76 -36.97
C ASP A 591 19.76 -15.72 -37.20
N ILE A 592 19.01 -15.58 -38.30
CA ILE A 592 17.86 -16.43 -38.67
C ILE A 592 18.23 -17.54 -39.63
N ALA A 593 19.34 -17.41 -40.40
CA ALA A 593 19.83 -18.37 -41.40
C ALA A 593 20.68 -19.45 -40.74
#